data_b2b0c9f2d4109ea219abacc3a2384a0f
#
_entry.id   b2b0c9f2d4109ea219abacc3a2384a0f
#
_cell.length_a   1.000
_cell.length_b   1.000
_cell.length_c   1.000
_cell.angle_alpha   90.00
_cell.angle_beta   90.00
_cell.angle_gamma   90.00
#
_symmetry.space_group_name_H-M   'P 1'
#
loop_
_entity.id
_entity.type
_entity.pdbx_description
1 polymer ?
#
loop_
_entity_poly.entity_id
_entity_poly.type
_entity_poly.pdbx_seq_one_letter_code
_entity_poly.pdbx_strand_id
1 'polypeptide(L)'
;MKESFKRNFCYGLVALSTLSLILFGIIGIGRGDSQLNFDGAVLYAGGRAWLMGLSPYNHDFLVQSVAGIKDIGSLESAAFFYPPQSAPLCMLAGLFDYSVAKYIWLGLNLLSIAAIIFMTVRTLNQHQNNSENQLGSWIVAAIIIGNPFTTRVVWMGQTSLMAFSATMAAWFFSQRQKFVLAGICLGIASFKPQLCLLLGIWFLLERNWKILAVAFATATIMSAYPLVLYGGSVAMLAAWHQGIQDSYGSLPFNQPGTRDIVGMESLFAYFGLKIPAIKIMAVILSVLLWVFRNRINREDIFGVLMGISFTFLGYNHVYDYVGLLPLLTSLWLYCSNNRNTLLSSIPLVFLLFLPSRVFIVTNLEFLIHWRTIVVLMLVIGVVAFSMKAKSSQRFQQQSA
;
A
#
# COMPACT_ATOMS: atom_id res chain seq x y z
N MET A 1 29.54 -1.54 20.39
CA MET A 1 28.94 -0.18 20.46
C MET A 1 28.14 -0.10 21.75
N LYS A 2 28.36 0.92 22.63
CA LYS A 2 27.65 1.03 23.91
C LYS A 2 26.12 1.10 23.70
N GLU A 3 25.32 0.45 24.53
CA GLU A 3 23.86 0.42 24.40
C GLU A 3 23.21 1.82 24.36
N SER A 4 23.78 2.74 25.14
CA SER A 4 23.36 4.15 25.15
C SER A 4 23.53 4.82 23.78
N PHE A 5 24.60 4.52 23.05
CA PHE A 5 24.80 5.06 21.70
C PHE A 5 23.79 4.49 20.69
N LYS A 6 23.55 3.17 20.71
CA LYS A 6 22.54 2.52 19.84
C LYS A 6 21.16 3.16 20.08
N ARG A 7 20.76 3.33 21.32
CA ARG A 7 19.47 3.93 21.70
C ARG A 7 19.36 5.38 21.25
N ASN A 8 20.38 6.22 21.52
CA ASN A 8 20.38 7.61 21.10
C ASN A 8 20.36 7.77 19.57
N PHE A 9 21.07 6.91 18.85
CA PHE A 9 21.03 6.85 17.38
C PHE A 9 19.61 6.58 16.88
N CYS A 10 18.89 5.64 17.48
CA CYS A 10 17.51 5.33 17.07
C CYS A 10 16.55 6.46 17.38
N TYR A 11 16.67 7.10 18.52
CA TYR A 11 15.87 8.29 18.82
C TYR A 11 16.14 9.42 17.84
N GLY A 12 17.40 9.65 17.49
CA GLY A 12 17.77 10.62 16.45
C GLY A 12 17.17 10.27 15.09
N LEU A 13 17.19 9.00 14.71
CA LEU A 13 16.62 8.54 13.45
C LEU A 13 15.10 8.73 13.39
N VAL A 14 14.38 8.37 14.47
CA VAL A 14 12.92 8.59 14.55
C VAL A 14 12.59 10.08 14.54
N ALA A 15 13.33 10.90 15.28
CA ALA A 15 13.14 12.34 15.30
C ALA A 15 13.35 12.97 13.91
N LEU A 16 14.41 12.58 13.20
CA LEU A 16 14.68 13.04 11.83
C LEU A 16 13.59 12.60 10.86
N SER A 17 13.12 11.34 10.95
CA SER A 17 12.04 10.80 10.15
C SER A 17 10.73 11.55 10.40
N THR A 18 10.42 11.84 11.65
CA THR A 18 9.23 12.61 12.04
C THR A 18 9.32 14.05 11.52
N LEU A 19 10.49 14.68 11.64
CA LEU A 19 10.72 16.01 11.08
C LEU A 19 10.54 16.02 9.56
N SER A 20 11.04 15.01 8.86
CA SER A 20 10.85 14.84 7.41
C SER A 20 9.38 14.74 7.05
N LEU A 21 8.60 13.91 7.77
CA LEU A 21 7.16 13.78 7.55
C LEU A 21 6.41 15.10 7.80
N ILE A 22 6.78 15.84 8.85
CA ILE A 22 6.18 17.15 9.15
C ILE A 22 6.48 18.13 8.01
N LEU A 23 7.76 18.30 7.65
CA LEU A 23 8.19 19.31 6.69
C LEU A 23 7.68 19.03 5.26
N PHE A 24 7.74 17.78 4.82
CA PHE A 24 7.42 17.41 3.43
C PHE A 24 6.03 16.81 3.26
N GLY A 25 5.46 16.20 4.30
CA GLY A 25 4.13 15.63 4.27
C GLY A 25 3.06 16.60 4.78
N ILE A 26 3.11 16.95 6.06
CA ILE A 26 2.03 17.69 6.73
C ILE A 26 1.98 19.15 6.30
N ILE A 27 3.13 19.86 6.29
CA ILE A 27 3.18 21.26 5.86
C ILE A 27 2.83 21.38 4.37
N GLY A 28 3.14 20.34 3.56
CA GLY A 28 2.75 20.28 2.16
C GLY A 28 1.24 20.44 1.93
N ILE A 29 0.40 19.86 2.80
CA ILE A 29 -1.06 19.96 2.70
C ILE A 29 -1.57 21.40 2.85
N GLY A 30 -0.88 22.23 3.65
CA GLY A 30 -1.28 23.62 3.92
C GLY A 30 -0.86 24.64 2.87
N ARG A 31 -0.02 24.25 1.91
CA ARG A 31 0.57 25.19 0.93
C ARG A 31 -0.35 25.50 -0.24
N GLY A 32 -1.57 25.57 -0.24
CA GLY A 32 -2.47 26.12 -1.28
C GLY A 32 -2.10 25.90 -2.77
N ASP A 33 -1.07 25.11 -3.04
CA ASP A 33 -0.65 24.77 -4.40
C ASP A 33 -1.57 23.66 -4.92
N SER A 34 -2.22 23.92 -6.05
CA SER A 34 -3.22 23.02 -6.65
C SER A 34 -2.71 21.60 -6.94
N GLN A 35 -1.40 21.38 -6.99
CA GLN A 35 -0.79 20.06 -7.16
C GLN A 35 -0.68 19.27 -5.85
N LEU A 36 -0.66 19.97 -4.72
CA LEU A 36 -0.63 19.34 -3.41
C LEU A 36 -2.04 18.93 -3.02
N ASN A 37 -2.16 17.72 -2.47
CA ASN A 37 -3.44 17.11 -2.09
C ASN A 37 -4.42 16.86 -3.26
N PHE A 38 -3.91 16.74 -4.49
CA PHE A 38 -4.71 16.52 -5.69
C PHE A 38 -5.60 15.27 -5.59
N ASP A 39 -5.03 14.15 -5.16
CA ASP A 39 -5.80 12.90 -5.03
C ASP A 39 -6.83 12.99 -3.91
N GLY A 40 -6.52 13.68 -2.82
CA GLY A 40 -7.47 13.99 -1.75
C GLY A 40 -8.64 14.85 -2.25
N ALA A 41 -8.38 15.80 -3.15
CA ALA A 41 -9.40 16.62 -3.78
C ALA A 41 -10.34 15.79 -4.67
N VAL A 42 -9.80 14.84 -5.45
CA VAL A 42 -10.61 13.91 -6.27
C VAL A 42 -11.49 13.02 -5.39
N LEU A 43 -10.95 12.50 -4.29
CA LEU A 43 -11.71 11.69 -3.35
C LEU A 43 -12.80 12.50 -2.65
N TYR A 44 -12.50 13.73 -2.27
CA TYR A 44 -13.48 14.67 -1.71
C TYR A 44 -14.58 14.98 -2.72
N ALA A 45 -14.23 15.30 -3.97
CA ALA A 45 -15.20 15.55 -5.05
C ALA A 45 -16.11 14.35 -5.29
N GLY A 46 -15.53 13.14 -5.33
CA GLY A 46 -16.31 11.90 -5.45
C GLY A 46 -17.30 11.71 -4.29
N GLY A 47 -16.87 12.00 -3.08
CA GLY A 47 -17.74 11.97 -1.89
C GLY A 47 -18.88 12.98 -1.96
N ARG A 48 -18.60 14.21 -2.40
CA ARG A 48 -19.61 15.24 -2.61
C ARG A 48 -20.58 14.88 -3.72
N ALA A 49 -20.10 14.36 -4.84
CA ALA A 49 -20.96 13.89 -5.92
C ALA A 49 -21.97 12.84 -5.40
N TRP A 50 -21.52 11.85 -4.65
CA TRP A 50 -22.42 10.87 -4.03
C TRP A 50 -23.41 11.53 -3.05
N LEU A 51 -22.98 12.46 -2.21
CA LEU A 51 -23.88 13.17 -1.29
C LEU A 51 -24.95 14.00 -2.02
N MET A 52 -24.66 14.47 -3.23
CA MET A 52 -25.60 15.18 -4.10
C MET A 52 -26.48 14.22 -4.94
N GLY A 53 -26.36 12.91 -4.78
CA GLY A 53 -27.08 11.93 -5.58
C GLY A 53 -26.55 11.81 -7.01
N LEU A 54 -25.30 12.24 -7.27
CA LEU A 54 -24.66 12.21 -8.59
C LEU A 54 -23.62 11.11 -8.66
N SER A 55 -23.36 10.63 -9.90
CA SER A 55 -22.31 9.64 -10.16
C SER A 55 -20.94 10.31 -10.20
N PRO A 56 -19.99 9.98 -9.30
CA PRO A 56 -18.63 10.51 -9.39
C PRO A 56 -17.84 9.94 -10.59
N TYR A 57 -18.33 8.88 -11.21
CA TYR A 57 -17.72 8.28 -12.41
C TYR A 57 -18.03 9.08 -13.69
N ASN A 58 -18.98 10.02 -13.63
CA ASN A 58 -19.19 11.00 -14.67
C ASN A 58 -18.33 12.23 -14.36
N HIS A 59 -17.44 12.59 -15.29
CA HIS A 59 -16.50 13.69 -15.13
C HIS A 59 -17.19 15.04 -14.86
N ASP A 60 -18.27 15.35 -15.59
CA ASP A 60 -18.98 16.62 -15.43
C ASP A 60 -19.59 16.74 -14.03
N PHE A 61 -20.17 15.67 -13.50
CA PHE A 61 -20.71 15.63 -12.16
C PHE A 61 -19.61 15.72 -11.09
N LEU A 62 -18.45 15.10 -11.34
CA LEU A 62 -17.30 15.22 -10.46
C LEU A 62 -16.84 16.68 -10.33
N VAL A 63 -16.68 17.38 -11.46
CA VAL A 63 -16.28 18.80 -11.49
C VAL A 63 -17.38 19.68 -10.89
N GLN A 64 -18.64 19.42 -11.23
CA GLN A 64 -19.79 20.18 -10.69
C GLN A 64 -19.87 20.05 -9.16
N SER A 65 -19.55 18.92 -8.60
CA SER A 65 -19.66 18.68 -7.14
C SER A 65 -18.77 19.57 -6.28
N VAL A 66 -17.73 20.17 -6.88
CA VAL A 66 -16.78 21.05 -6.20
C VAL A 66 -16.75 22.47 -6.80
N ALA A 67 -17.67 22.77 -7.70
CA ALA A 67 -17.78 24.09 -8.30
C ALA A 67 -17.95 25.18 -7.21
N GLY A 68 -17.09 26.20 -7.24
CA GLY A 68 -17.11 27.30 -6.28
C GLY A 68 -16.47 27.00 -4.91
N ILE A 69 -15.91 25.81 -4.69
CA ILE A 69 -15.19 25.49 -3.46
C ILE A 69 -13.77 26.10 -3.56
N LYS A 70 -13.44 26.94 -2.58
CA LYS A 70 -12.10 27.53 -2.45
C LYS A 70 -11.06 26.43 -2.15
N ASP A 71 -9.84 26.65 -2.57
CA ASP A 71 -8.66 25.80 -2.31
C ASP A 71 -8.69 24.41 -3.00
N ILE A 72 -9.67 24.14 -3.86
CA ILE A 72 -9.63 23.02 -4.79
C ILE A 72 -9.16 23.54 -6.14
N GLY A 73 -8.03 23.01 -6.62
CA GLY A 73 -7.53 23.30 -7.97
C GLY A 73 -8.45 22.74 -9.05
N SER A 74 -8.17 23.07 -10.32
CA SER A 74 -8.92 22.53 -11.45
C SER A 74 -8.89 20.98 -11.46
N LEU A 75 -10.05 20.38 -11.52
CA LEU A 75 -10.22 18.93 -11.69
C LEU A 75 -10.49 18.53 -13.16
N GLU A 76 -10.20 19.41 -14.13
CA GLU A 76 -10.43 19.16 -15.55
C GLU A 76 -9.72 17.91 -16.08
N SER A 77 -8.57 17.55 -15.51
CA SER A 77 -7.84 16.33 -15.84
C SER A 77 -8.01 15.23 -14.80
N ALA A 78 -8.99 15.33 -13.88
CA ALA A 78 -9.24 14.35 -12.85
C ALA A 78 -10.30 13.34 -13.27
N ALA A 79 -10.18 12.11 -12.80
CA ALA A 79 -11.20 11.09 -12.93
C ALA A 79 -11.32 10.30 -11.63
N PHE A 80 -12.55 9.97 -11.27
CA PHE A 80 -12.83 9.15 -10.11
C PHE A 80 -12.93 7.67 -10.53
N PHE A 81 -12.05 6.83 -10.02
CA PHE A 81 -11.95 5.41 -10.37
C PHE A 81 -11.97 4.47 -9.16
N TYR A 82 -12.14 5.01 -7.97
CA TYR A 82 -12.25 4.19 -6.76
C TYR A 82 -13.52 3.34 -6.79
N PRO A 83 -13.45 2.06 -6.36
CA PRO A 83 -14.62 1.19 -6.41
C PRO A 83 -15.72 1.66 -5.44
N PRO A 84 -16.98 1.22 -5.66
CA PRO A 84 -18.16 1.70 -4.92
C PRO A 84 -18.03 1.61 -3.40
N GLN A 85 -17.34 0.60 -2.86
CA GLN A 85 -17.11 0.46 -1.43
C GLN A 85 -16.20 1.56 -0.82
N SER A 86 -15.64 2.45 -1.63
CA SER A 86 -14.96 3.65 -1.14
C SER A 86 -15.95 4.75 -0.69
N ALA A 87 -17.23 4.62 -1.03
CA ALA A 87 -18.26 5.63 -0.79
C ALA A 87 -18.30 6.13 0.66
N PRO A 88 -18.35 5.30 1.72
CA PRO A 88 -18.42 5.80 3.10
C PRO A 88 -17.23 6.67 3.47
N LEU A 89 -16.04 6.30 3.01
CA LEU A 89 -14.81 7.04 3.27
C LEU A 89 -14.80 8.39 2.55
N CYS A 90 -15.17 8.42 1.28
CA CYS A 90 -15.22 9.63 0.47
C CYS A 90 -16.36 10.56 0.93
N MET A 91 -17.55 10.02 1.21
CA MET A 91 -18.69 10.78 1.70
C MET A 91 -18.42 11.41 3.06
N LEU A 92 -17.71 10.70 3.97
CA LEU A 92 -17.28 11.25 5.25
C LEU A 92 -16.48 12.54 5.05
N ALA A 93 -15.54 12.55 4.11
CA ALA A 93 -14.80 13.78 3.79
C ALA A 93 -15.72 14.84 3.16
N GLY A 94 -16.60 14.45 2.24
CA GLY A 94 -17.52 15.33 1.53
C GLY A 94 -18.59 16.00 2.41
N LEU A 95 -18.82 15.53 3.65
CA LEU A 95 -19.75 16.14 4.61
C LEU A 95 -19.23 17.47 5.19
N PHE A 96 -17.94 17.73 5.11
CA PHE A 96 -17.27 18.90 5.69
C PHE A 96 -16.81 19.85 4.59
N ASP A 97 -16.49 21.08 4.97
CA ASP A 97 -15.76 21.99 4.08
C ASP A 97 -14.39 21.39 3.74
N TYR A 98 -13.89 21.64 2.53
CA TYR A 98 -12.63 21.09 2.07
C TYR A 98 -11.44 21.42 2.98
N SER A 99 -11.44 22.63 3.54
CA SER A 99 -10.44 23.06 4.53
C SER A 99 -10.39 22.16 5.78
N VAL A 100 -11.53 21.59 6.20
CA VAL A 100 -11.63 20.63 7.32
C VAL A 100 -11.36 19.21 6.84
N ALA A 101 -11.94 18.84 5.69
CA ALA A 101 -11.83 17.49 5.12
C ALA A 101 -10.38 17.03 4.93
N LYS A 102 -9.49 17.92 4.46
CA LYS A 102 -8.06 17.61 4.29
C LYS A 102 -7.36 17.26 5.60
N TYR A 103 -7.77 17.84 6.73
CA TYR A 103 -7.21 17.49 8.05
C TYR A 103 -7.81 16.21 8.63
N ILE A 104 -9.09 15.92 8.36
CA ILE A 104 -9.67 14.61 8.67
C ILE A 104 -8.90 13.52 7.93
N TRP A 105 -8.62 13.75 6.65
CA TRP A 105 -7.85 12.85 5.80
C TRP A 105 -6.42 12.64 6.30
N LEU A 106 -5.77 13.73 6.70
CA LEU A 106 -4.47 13.68 7.38
C LEU A 106 -4.53 12.82 8.64
N GLY A 107 -5.54 13.04 9.50
CA GLY A 107 -5.73 12.27 10.72
C GLY A 107 -5.86 10.77 10.45
N LEU A 108 -6.64 10.37 9.43
CA LEU A 108 -6.79 8.98 9.01
C LEU A 108 -5.46 8.37 8.51
N ASN A 109 -4.66 9.13 7.75
CA ASN A 109 -3.33 8.69 7.32
C ASN A 109 -2.38 8.52 8.52
N LEU A 110 -2.37 9.44 9.48
CA LEU A 110 -1.53 9.34 10.69
C LEU A 110 -1.95 8.16 11.57
N LEU A 111 -3.26 7.92 11.72
CA LEU A 111 -3.77 6.73 12.42
C LEU A 111 -3.34 5.44 11.71
N SER A 112 -3.34 5.45 10.37
CA SER A 112 -2.86 4.31 9.58
C SER A 112 -1.37 4.05 9.79
N ILE A 113 -0.54 5.09 9.82
CA ILE A 113 0.90 4.98 10.15
C ILE A 113 1.06 4.38 11.55
N ALA A 114 0.35 4.89 12.55
CA ALA A 114 0.41 4.38 13.93
C ALA A 114 -0.02 2.89 14.00
N ALA A 115 -1.09 2.51 13.29
CA ALA A 115 -1.56 1.13 13.22
C ALA A 115 -0.52 0.20 12.56
N ILE A 116 0.11 0.63 11.46
CA ILE A 116 1.16 -0.13 10.77
C ILE A 116 2.36 -0.33 11.72
N ILE A 117 2.82 0.73 12.38
CA ILE A 117 3.92 0.64 13.36
C ILE A 117 3.56 -0.35 14.47
N PHE A 118 2.38 -0.18 15.08
CA PHE A 118 1.91 -1.06 16.15
C PHE A 118 1.91 -2.53 15.74
N MET A 119 1.31 -2.85 14.59
CA MET A 119 1.23 -4.23 14.10
C MET A 119 2.60 -4.81 13.78
N THR A 120 3.49 -4.03 13.15
CA THR A 120 4.85 -4.46 12.81
C THR A 120 5.67 -4.73 14.06
N VAL A 121 5.69 -3.79 15.00
CA VAL A 121 6.40 -3.94 16.27
C VAL A 121 5.87 -5.13 17.08
N ARG A 122 4.54 -5.30 17.10
CA ARG A 122 3.92 -6.43 17.80
C ARG A 122 4.29 -7.78 17.17
N THR A 123 4.44 -7.84 15.85
CA THR A 123 4.88 -9.04 15.14
C THR A 123 6.36 -9.32 15.41
N LEU A 124 7.23 -8.31 15.36
CA LEU A 124 8.66 -8.46 15.67
C LEU A 124 8.89 -8.96 17.09
N ASN A 125 8.18 -8.40 18.08
CA ASN A 125 8.37 -8.75 19.49
C ASN A 125 7.87 -10.16 19.84
N GLN A 126 7.05 -10.78 19.00
CA GLN A 126 6.63 -12.18 19.20
C GLN A 126 7.75 -13.19 18.88
N HIS A 127 8.77 -12.79 18.12
CA HIS A 127 9.80 -13.69 17.58
C HIS A 127 11.15 -13.59 18.31
N GLN A 128 11.32 -12.60 19.13
CA GLN A 128 12.60 -12.38 19.80
C GLN A 128 12.39 -11.78 21.20
N ASN A 129 12.94 -12.41 22.22
CA ASN A 129 12.78 -12.00 23.63
C ASN A 129 13.91 -11.09 24.18
N ASN A 130 14.69 -10.38 23.35
CA ASN A 130 15.89 -9.65 23.79
C ASN A 130 15.85 -8.15 23.51
N SER A 131 16.71 -7.40 24.23
CA SER A 131 16.92 -5.95 24.09
C SER A 131 17.26 -5.46 22.66
N GLU A 132 17.78 -6.34 21.80
CA GLU A 132 18.02 -6.06 20.38
C GLU A 132 16.72 -5.79 19.59
N ASN A 133 15.58 -6.29 20.07
CA ASN A 133 14.28 -6.08 19.45
C ASN A 133 13.76 -4.67 19.59
N GLN A 134 14.06 -4.03 20.71
CA GLN A 134 13.65 -2.65 20.92
C GLN A 134 14.31 -1.75 19.88
N LEU A 135 15.56 -2.02 19.55
CA LEU A 135 16.30 -1.32 18.51
C LEU A 135 15.67 -1.53 17.12
N GLY A 136 15.36 -2.79 16.76
CA GLY A 136 14.68 -3.13 15.51
C GLY A 136 13.32 -2.43 15.37
N SER A 137 12.56 -2.36 16.45
CA SER A 137 11.25 -1.68 16.49
C SER A 137 11.37 -0.18 16.19
N TRP A 138 12.38 0.50 16.75
CA TRP A 138 12.62 1.92 16.46
C TRP A 138 13.08 2.18 15.03
N ILE A 139 13.95 1.32 14.49
CA ILE A 139 14.39 1.41 13.09
C ILE A 139 13.20 1.23 12.14
N VAL A 140 12.36 0.23 12.40
CA VAL A 140 11.14 0.00 11.61
C VAL A 140 10.20 1.21 11.68
N ALA A 141 9.96 1.75 12.87
CA ALA A 141 9.14 2.94 13.03
C ALA A 141 9.71 4.13 12.23
N ALA A 142 11.03 4.34 12.29
CA ALA A 142 11.70 5.40 11.54
C ALA A 142 11.56 5.19 10.01
N ILE A 143 11.70 3.96 9.53
CA ILE A 143 11.51 3.64 8.10
C ILE A 143 10.07 3.92 7.66
N ILE A 144 9.07 3.53 8.46
CA ILE A 144 7.66 3.76 8.13
C ILE A 144 7.35 5.25 8.05
N ILE A 145 7.82 6.02 9.04
CA ILE A 145 7.54 7.45 9.14
C ILE A 145 8.29 8.23 8.06
N GLY A 146 9.58 7.92 7.88
CA GLY A 146 10.52 8.77 7.13
C GLY A 146 10.70 8.40 5.66
N ASN A 147 10.07 7.31 5.17
CA ASN A 147 10.24 6.98 3.77
C ASN A 147 9.49 7.97 2.85
N PRO A 148 10.02 8.26 1.67
CA PRO A 148 9.45 9.25 0.75
C PRO A 148 8.07 8.86 0.24
N PHE A 149 7.70 7.57 0.25
CA PHE A 149 6.38 7.11 -0.19
C PHE A 149 5.32 7.44 0.87
N THR A 150 5.62 7.25 2.17
CA THR A 150 4.73 7.68 3.26
C THR A 150 4.48 9.18 3.20
N THR A 151 5.55 9.95 3.05
CA THR A 151 5.47 11.41 2.90
C THR A 151 4.61 11.79 1.69
N ARG A 152 4.81 11.12 0.54
CA ARG A 152 4.04 11.37 -0.68
C ARG A 152 2.57 11.04 -0.51
N VAL A 153 2.22 9.92 0.12
CA VAL A 153 0.82 9.55 0.43
C VAL A 153 0.14 10.63 1.28
N VAL A 154 0.85 11.15 2.28
CA VAL A 154 0.30 12.17 3.19
C VAL A 154 0.03 13.48 2.46
N TRP A 155 0.99 14.03 1.72
CA TRP A 155 0.80 15.33 1.07
C TRP A 155 -0.11 15.28 -0.16
N MET A 156 -0.20 14.15 -0.86
CA MET A 156 -1.16 13.95 -1.95
C MET A 156 -2.59 13.68 -1.46
N GLY A 157 -2.78 13.37 -0.17
CA GLY A 157 -4.06 12.93 0.36
C GLY A 157 -4.50 11.56 -0.17
N GLN A 158 -3.54 10.66 -0.42
CA GLN A 158 -3.79 9.32 -0.95
C GLN A 158 -4.32 8.36 0.11
N THR A 159 -4.99 7.30 -0.35
CA THR A 159 -5.59 6.25 0.48
C THR A 159 -4.67 5.06 0.74
N SER A 160 -3.45 5.04 0.18
CA SER A 160 -2.57 3.87 0.21
C SER A 160 -2.22 3.40 1.62
N LEU A 161 -1.96 4.34 2.55
CA LEU A 161 -1.69 4.02 3.95
C LEU A 161 -2.90 3.40 4.64
N MET A 162 -4.11 3.92 4.36
CA MET A 162 -5.35 3.39 4.94
C MET A 162 -5.63 1.97 4.42
N ALA A 163 -5.56 1.77 3.11
CA ALA A 163 -5.78 0.47 2.49
C ALA A 163 -4.73 -0.55 2.93
N PHE A 164 -3.46 -0.15 2.98
CA PHE A 164 -2.38 -1.03 3.42
C PHE A 164 -2.51 -1.36 4.92
N SER A 165 -2.83 -0.39 5.78
CA SER A 165 -3.05 -0.66 7.21
C SER A 165 -4.20 -1.65 7.43
N ALA A 166 -5.30 -1.52 6.67
CA ALA A 166 -6.41 -2.46 6.71
C ALA A 166 -6.03 -3.85 6.17
N THR A 167 -5.25 -3.93 5.08
CA THR A 167 -4.74 -5.21 4.55
C THR A 167 -3.82 -5.91 5.56
N MET A 168 -2.92 -5.15 6.17
CA MET A 168 -2.02 -5.66 7.21
C MET A 168 -2.80 -6.09 8.46
N ALA A 169 -3.84 -5.36 8.85
CA ALA A 169 -4.72 -5.73 9.95
C ALA A 169 -5.49 -7.03 9.65
N ALA A 170 -5.94 -7.23 8.41
CA ALA A 170 -6.57 -8.50 8.00
C ALA A 170 -5.62 -9.69 8.21
N TRP A 171 -4.36 -9.57 7.78
CA TRP A 171 -3.33 -10.57 8.05
C TRP A 171 -3.08 -10.74 9.56
N PHE A 172 -2.84 -9.65 10.28
CA PHE A 172 -2.54 -9.64 11.71
C PHE A 172 -3.63 -10.31 12.57
N PHE A 173 -4.90 -10.04 12.27
CA PHE A 173 -6.04 -10.66 12.96
C PHE A 173 -6.26 -12.11 12.55
N SER A 174 -6.00 -12.46 11.30
CA SER A 174 -6.08 -13.87 10.83
C SER A 174 -5.08 -14.76 11.57
N GLN A 175 -3.85 -14.28 11.80
CA GLN A 175 -2.83 -15.01 12.56
C GLN A 175 -3.23 -15.23 14.03
N ARG A 176 -4.14 -14.41 14.55
CA ARG A 176 -4.70 -14.50 15.92
C ARG A 176 -6.07 -15.16 15.97
N GLN A 177 -6.48 -15.82 14.89
CA GLN A 177 -7.77 -16.51 14.74
C GLN A 177 -9.00 -15.60 14.95
N LYS A 178 -8.82 -14.27 14.85
CA LYS A 178 -9.90 -13.29 14.91
C LYS A 178 -10.51 -13.07 13.52
N PHE A 179 -11.12 -14.13 12.98
CA PHE A 179 -11.55 -14.20 11.58
C PHE A 179 -12.57 -13.13 11.17
N VAL A 180 -13.48 -12.73 12.08
CA VAL A 180 -14.44 -11.65 11.80
C VAL A 180 -13.72 -10.31 11.62
N LEU A 181 -12.80 -9.97 12.53
CA LEU A 181 -12.02 -8.74 12.41
C LEU A 181 -11.13 -8.76 11.16
N ALA A 182 -10.53 -9.91 10.84
CA ALA A 182 -9.76 -10.09 9.62
C ALA A 182 -10.62 -9.83 8.37
N GLY A 183 -11.85 -10.36 8.34
CA GLY A 183 -12.79 -10.15 7.24
C GLY A 183 -13.24 -8.69 7.12
N ILE A 184 -13.58 -8.03 8.22
CA ILE A 184 -13.92 -6.60 8.22
C ILE A 184 -12.77 -5.78 7.65
N CYS A 185 -11.54 -6.00 8.13
CA CYS A 185 -10.37 -5.29 7.65
C CYS A 185 -10.10 -5.55 6.15
N LEU A 186 -10.25 -6.78 5.68
CA LEU A 186 -10.10 -7.12 4.25
C LEU A 186 -11.18 -6.45 3.40
N GLY A 187 -12.43 -6.43 3.87
CA GLY A 187 -13.54 -5.73 3.21
C GLY A 187 -13.30 -4.23 3.11
N ILE A 188 -12.81 -3.61 4.20
CA ILE A 188 -12.40 -2.20 4.17
C ILE A 188 -11.25 -1.99 3.17
N ALA A 189 -10.20 -2.83 3.20
CA ALA A 189 -9.06 -2.71 2.30
C ALA A 189 -9.43 -2.79 0.81
N SER A 190 -10.57 -3.40 0.47
CA SER A 190 -11.02 -3.62 -0.91
C SER A 190 -11.33 -2.33 -1.69
N PHE A 191 -11.43 -1.17 -1.03
CA PHE A 191 -11.54 0.11 -1.74
C PHE A 191 -10.25 0.45 -2.55
N LYS A 192 -9.13 -0.24 -2.28
CA LYS A 192 -7.91 -0.20 -3.08
C LYS A 192 -7.46 -1.64 -3.38
N PRO A 193 -8.14 -2.33 -4.33
CA PRO A 193 -8.06 -3.77 -4.49
C PRO A 193 -6.65 -4.28 -4.80
N GLN A 194 -5.82 -3.52 -5.50
CA GLN A 194 -4.43 -3.92 -5.80
C GLN A 194 -3.58 -4.18 -4.55
N LEU A 195 -3.93 -3.61 -3.40
CA LEU A 195 -3.20 -3.83 -2.15
C LEU A 195 -3.68 -5.05 -1.36
N CYS A 196 -4.90 -5.55 -1.61
CA CYS A 196 -5.48 -6.64 -0.82
C CYS A 196 -5.84 -7.90 -1.64
N LEU A 197 -5.86 -7.82 -2.97
CA LEU A 197 -6.31 -8.90 -3.85
C LEU A 197 -5.57 -10.22 -3.60
N LEU A 198 -4.23 -10.20 -3.57
CA LEU A 198 -3.45 -11.43 -3.37
C LEU A 198 -3.63 -12.00 -1.97
N LEU A 199 -3.89 -11.16 -0.96
CA LEU A 199 -4.26 -11.64 0.38
C LEU A 199 -5.65 -12.29 0.36
N GLY A 200 -6.60 -11.76 -0.40
CA GLY A 200 -7.91 -12.38 -0.63
C GLY A 200 -7.77 -13.76 -1.30
N ILE A 201 -6.95 -13.86 -2.36
CA ILE A 201 -6.64 -15.13 -3.01
C ILE A 201 -5.97 -16.11 -2.04
N TRP A 202 -5.05 -15.63 -1.20
CA TRP A 202 -4.43 -16.45 -0.16
C TRP A 202 -5.47 -17.05 0.79
N PHE A 203 -6.40 -16.23 1.31
CA PHE A 203 -7.46 -16.74 2.19
C PHE A 203 -8.41 -17.71 1.48
N LEU A 204 -8.63 -17.54 0.17
CA LEU A 204 -9.38 -18.48 -0.64
C LEU A 204 -8.69 -19.85 -0.73
N LEU A 205 -7.38 -19.86 -1.01
CA LEU A 205 -6.56 -21.07 -1.08
C LEU A 205 -6.46 -21.78 0.28
N GLU A 206 -6.40 -21.02 1.38
CA GLU A 206 -6.44 -21.52 2.76
C GLU A 206 -7.86 -21.97 3.19
N ARG A 207 -8.88 -21.80 2.33
CA ARG A 207 -10.31 -22.09 2.62
C ARG A 207 -10.85 -21.34 3.86
N ASN A 208 -10.37 -20.13 4.10
CA ASN A 208 -10.82 -19.27 5.20
C ASN A 208 -12.15 -18.59 4.86
N TRP A 209 -13.20 -19.39 4.61
CA TRP A 209 -14.51 -18.93 4.16
C TRP A 209 -15.13 -17.87 5.07
N LYS A 210 -14.90 -17.96 6.38
CA LYS A 210 -15.40 -16.97 7.34
C LYS A 210 -14.82 -15.58 7.09
N ILE A 211 -13.52 -15.48 6.81
CA ILE A 211 -12.87 -14.21 6.47
C ILE A 211 -13.46 -13.65 5.17
N LEU A 212 -13.57 -14.50 4.14
CA LEU A 212 -14.07 -14.10 2.82
C LEU A 212 -15.53 -13.68 2.87
N ALA A 213 -16.38 -14.42 3.57
CA ALA A 213 -17.80 -14.08 3.71
C ALA A 213 -17.99 -12.74 4.44
N VAL A 214 -17.24 -12.51 5.53
CA VAL A 214 -17.30 -11.25 6.27
C VAL A 214 -16.72 -10.10 5.42
N ALA A 215 -15.64 -10.32 4.68
CA ALA A 215 -15.07 -9.32 3.78
C ALA A 215 -16.06 -8.92 2.68
N PHE A 216 -16.70 -9.90 2.06
CA PHE A 216 -17.73 -9.66 1.05
C PHE A 216 -18.92 -8.87 1.64
N ALA A 217 -19.43 -9.29 2.81
CA ALA A 217 -20.52 -8.60 3.49
C ALA A 217 -20.12 -7.14 3.84
N THR A 218 -18.89 -6.94 4.34
CA THR A 218 -18.39 -5.59 4.65
C THR A 218 -18.31 -4.72 3.39
N ALA A 219 -17.74 -5.23 2.30
CA ALA A 219 -17.64 -4.50 1.03
C ALA A 219 -19.05 -4.18 0.46
N THR A 220 -19.99 -5.11 0.57
CA THR A 220 -21.39 -4.91 0.16
C THR A 220 -22.07 -3.82 0.99
N ILE A 221 -21.91 -3.86 2.31
CA ILE A 221 -22.46 -2.82 3.21
C ILE A 221 -21.86 -1.44 2.87
N MET A 222 -20.55 -1.38 2.65
CA MET A 222 -19.87 -0.13 2.26
C MET A 222 -20.34 0.38 0.89
N SER A 223 -20.80 -0.49 0.01
CA SER A 223 -21.36 -0.15 -1.31
C SER A 223 -22.86 0.11 -1.29
N ALA A 224 -23.52 0.00 -0.14
CA ALA A 224 -25.00 0.05 -0.06
C ALA A 224 -25.59 1.33 -0.65
N TYR A 225 -24.99 2.49 -0.36
CA TYR A 225 -25.47 3.77 -0.92
C TYR A 225 -25.30 3.85 -2.46
N PRO A 226 -24.11 3.61 -3.03
CA PRO A 226 -23.98 3.51 -4.50
C PRO A 226 -24.93 2.47 -5.11
N LEU A 227 -25.10 1.31 -4.46
CA LEU A 227 -25.99 0.26 -4.95
C LEU A 227 -27.45 0.78 -5.13
N VAL A 228 -27.94 1.54 -4.16
CA VAL A 228 -29.29 2.17 -4.23
C VAL A 228 -29.29 3.28 -5.28
N LEU A 229 -28.28 4.14 -5.30
CA LEU A 229 -28.19 5.27 -6.24
C LEU A 229 -28.22 4.81 -7.70
N TYR A 230 -27.57 3.73 -8.04
CA TYR A 230 -27.52 3.19 -9.41
C TYR A 230 -28.67 2.22 -9.72
N GLY A 231 -29.57 1.93 -8.79
CA GLY A 231 -30.68 1.01 -8.98
C GLY A 231 -30.28 -0.45 -9.16
N GLY A 232 -29.07 -0.84 -8.73
CA GLY A 232 -28.62 -2.22 -8.72
C GLY A 232 -27.12 -2.42 -8.99
N SER A 233 -26.66 -3.63 -8.73
CA SER A 233 -25.24 -3.98 -8.80
C SER A 233 -24.65 -3.90 -10.20
N VAL A 234 -25.42 -4.29 -11.22
CA VAL A 234 -24.94 -4.28 -12.63
C VAL A 234 -24.67 -2.87 -13.09
N ALA A 235 -25.63 -1.95 -12.89
CA ALA A 235 -25.48 -0.55 -13.27
C ALA A 235 -24.35 0.14 -12.51
N MET A 236 -24.24 -0.14 -11.21
CA MET A 236 -23.15 0.37 -10.37
C MET A 236 -21.78 -0.09 -10.85
N LEU A 237 -21.61 -1.38 -11.14
CA LEU A 237 -20.34 -1.94 -11.62
C LEU A 237 -20.03 -1.46 -13.05
N ALA A 238 -21.03 -1.29 -13.91
CA ALA A 238 -20.85 -0.71 -15.25
C ALA A 238 -20.35 0.74 -15.17
N ALA A 239 -20.96 1.56 -14.31
CA ALA A 239 -20.52 2.94 -14.09
C ALA A 239 -19.08 3.03 -13.55
N TRP A 240 -18.74 2.18 -12.59
CA TRP A 240 -17.36 2.08 -12.11
C TRP A 240 -16.38 1.65 -13.20
N HIS A 241 -16.73 0.62 -13.98
CA HIS A 241 -15.89 0.15 -15.10
C HIS A 241 -15.67 1.26 -16.13
N GLN A 242 -16.71 2.03 -16.46
CA GLN A 242 -16.59 3.19 -17.33
C GLN A 242 -15.63 4.24 -16.74
N GLY A 243 -15.76 4.58 -15.46
CA GLY A 243 -14.85 5.51 -14.78
C GLY A 243 -13.39 5.03 -14.80
N ILE A 244 -13.15 3.72 -14.70
CA ILE A 244 -11.82 3.13 -14.89
C ILE A 244 -11.33 3.36 -16.32
N GLN A 245 -12.13 3.04 -17.34
CA GLN A 245 -11.73 3.20 -18.74
C GLN A 245 -11.41 4.66 -19.08
N ASP A 246 -12.25 5.58 -18.65
CA ASP A 246 -12.06 7.02 -18.87
C ASP A 246 -10.80 7.53 -18.15
N SER A 247 -10.55 7.09 -16.93
CA SER A 247 -9.37 7.45 -16.16
C SER A 247 -8.07 6.91 -16.75
N TYR A 248 -8.04 5.62 -17.07
CA TYR A 248 -6.82 4.96 -17.56
C TYR A 248 -6.55 5.20 -19.03
N GLY A 249 -7.63 5.34 -19.83
CA GLY A 249 -7.51 5.60 -21.25
C GLY A 249 -7.08 7.03 -21.58
N SER A 250 -7.48 8.01 -20.76
CA SER A 250 -7.32 9.43 -21.05
C SER A 250 -6.17 10.11 -20.33
N LEU A 251 -5.73 9.61 -19.18
CA LEU A 251 -4.70 10.27 -18.35
C LEU A 251 -3.30 9.72 -18.63
N PRO A 252 -2.42 10.49 -19.29
CA PRO A 252 -1.08 10.01 -19.68
C PRO A 252 -0.24 9.50 -18.51
N PHE A 253 -0.35 10.15 -17.33
CA PHE A 253 0.42 9.77 -16.13
C PHE A 253 -0.04 8.46 -15.49
N ASN A 254 -1.20 7.92 -15.90
CA ASN A 254 -1.72 6.63 -15.46
C ASN A 254 -1.35 5.47 -16.40
N GLN A 255 -0.61 5.71 -17.47
CA GLN A 255 -0.24 4.68 -18.43
C GLN A 255 0.99 3.88 -17.93
N PRO A 256 1.02 2.55 -18.18
CA PRO A 256 2.24 1.78 -17.98
C PRO A 256 3.42 2.37 -18.74
N GLY A 257 4.60 2.37 -18.13
CA GLY A 257 5.83 2.97 -18.70
C GLY A 257 6.04 4.43 -18.28
N THR A 258 5.07 5.05 -17.60
CA THR A 258 5.26 6.39 -17.02
C THR A 258 6.00 6.29 -15.68
N ARG A 259 6.58 7.41 -15.24
CA ARG A 259 7.41 7.48 -14.02
C ARG A 259 6.65 7.22 -12.71
N ASP A 260 5.34 7.30 -12.72
CA ASP A 260 4.53 7.13 -11.52
C ASP A 260 3.96 5.71 -11.36
N ILE A 261 3.94 4.93 -12.44
CA ILE A 261 3.46 3.55 -12.44
C ILE A 261 4.64 2.57 -12.32
N VAL A 262 4.50 1.60 -11.44
CA VAL A 262 5.51 0.57 -11.17
C VAL A 262 4.96 -0.83 -11.45
N GLY A 263 5.84 -1.81 -11.46
CA GLY A 263 5.54 -3.20 -11.77
C GLY A 263 6.11 -3.64 -13.11
N MET A 264 6.10 -4.94 -13.39
CA MET A 264 6.68 -5.52 -14.60
C MET A 264 5.98 -5.01 -15.87
N GLU A 265 4.67 -4.77 -15.83
CA GLU A 265 3.94 -4.19 -16.95
C GLU A 265 4.52 -2.80 -17.31
N SER A 266 4.79 -1.97 -16.30
CA SER A 266 5.36 -0.64 -16.51
C SER A 266 6.82 -0.69 -16.96
N LEU A 267 7.61 -1.62 -16.42
CA LEU A 267 9.00 -1.83 -16.85
C LEU A 267 9.06 -2.22 -18.32
N PHE A 268 8.25 -3.17 -18.76
CA PHE A 268 8.23 -3.60 -20.17
C PHE A 268 7.70 -2.51 -21.08
N ALA A 269 6.64 -1.81 -20.68
CA ALA A 269 6.08 -0.70 -21.45
C ALA A 269 7.08 0.44 -21.65
N TYR A 270 7.92 0.73 -20.65
CA TYR A 270 9.01 1.70 -20.78
C TYR A 270 10.00 1.36 -21.91
N PHE A 271 10.23 0.07 -22.15
CA PHE A 271 11.04 -0.41 -23.29
C PHE A 271 10.22 -0.69 -24.56
N GLY A 272 8.97 -0.24 -24.63
CA GLY A 272 8.11 -0.43 -25.79
C GLY A 272 7.50 -1.84 -25.94
N LEU A 273 7.65 -2.69 -24.92
CA LEU A 273 7.15 -4.07 -24.93
C LEU A 273 5.78 -4.16 -24.23
N LYS A 274 4.82 -4.85 -24.85
CA LYS A 274 3.50 -5.14 -24.26
C LYS A 274 3.40 -6.63 -23.95
N ILE A 275 3.23 -6.98 -22.66
CA ILE A 275 3.05 -8.37 -22.21
C ILE A 275 1.71 -8.47 -21.47
N PRO A 276 0.60 -8.73 -22.20
CA PRO A 276 -0.75 -8.63 -21.63
C PRO A 276 -1.03 -9.64 -20.52
N ALA A 277 -0.36 -10.79 -20.53
CA ALA A 277 -0.59 -11.86 -19.56
C ALA A 277 0.22 -11.74 -18.27
N ILE A 278 1.02 -10.68 -18.10
CA ILE A 278 1.97 -10.58 -16.97
C ILE A 278 1.26 -10.56 -15.60
N LYS A 279 0.02 -10.04 -15.56
CA LYS A 279 -0.80 -10.01 -14.33
C LYS A 279 -1.20 -11.41 -13.85
N ILE A 280 -1.28 -12.38 -14.74
CA ILE A 280 -1.58 -13.79 -14.40
C ILE A 280 -0.45 -14.37 -13.54
N MET A 281 0.80 -13.91 -13.75
CA MET A 281 1.94 -14.34 -12.96
C MET A 281 1.76 -14.06 -11.46
N ALA A 282 1.06 -12.99 -11.08
CA ALA A 282 0.76 -12.71 -9.67
C ALA A 282 -0.07 -13.83 -9.04
N VAL A 283 -1.07 -14.33 -9.75
CA VAL A 283 -1.93 -15.44 -9.29
C VAL A 283 -1.11 -16.74 -9.26
N ILE A 284 -0.39 -17.05 -10.32
CA ILE A 284 0.44 -18.28 -10.41
C ILE A 284 1.46 -18.32 -9.26
N LEU A 285 2.18 -17.23 -9.03
CA LEU A 285 3.18 -17.15 -7.95
C LEU A 285 2.53 -17.23 -6.57
N SER A 286 1.33 -16.68 -6.38
CA SER A 286 0.58 -16.82 -5.12
C SER A 286 0.15 -18.26 -4.88
N VAL A 287 -0.28 -18.98 -5.92
CA VAL A 287 -0.60 -20.43 -5.84
C VAL A 287 0.66 -21.25 -5.54
N LEU A 288 1.78 -20.97 -6.21
CA LEU A 288 3.05 -21.64 -5.94
C LEU A 288 3.51 -21.37 -4.50
N LEU A 289 3.42 -20.13 -4.04
CA LEU A 289 3.73 -19.78 -2.65
C LEU A 289 2.86 -20.60 -1.67
N TRP A 290 1.56 -20.76 -1.98
CA TRP A 290 0.65 -21.56 -1.17
C TRP A 290 1.01 -23.07 -1.19
N VAL A 291 1.36 -23.61 -2.36
CA VAL A 291 1.82 -25.02 -2.48
C VAL A 291 3.06 -25.27 -1.62
N PHE A 292 4.01 -24.32 -1.64
CA PHE A 292 5.26 -24.43 -0.88
C PHE A 292 5.20 -23.79 0.52
N ARG A 293 4.03 -23.36 1.01
CA ARG A 293 3.87 -22.65 2.30
C ARG A 293 4.46 -23.38 3.51
N ASN A 294 4.49 -24.73 3.47
CA ASN A 294 5.08 -25.53 4.53
C ASN A 294 6.62 -25.46 4.57
N ARG A 295 7.26 -24.91 3.54
CA ARG A 295 8.71 -24.71 3.46
C ARG A 295 9.12 -23.25 3.74
N ILE A 296 8.16 -22.37 3.97
CA ILE A 296 8.37 -20.93 4.18
C ILE A 296 7.83 -20.57 5.57
N ASN A 297 8.48 -19.67 6.28
CA ASN A 297 7.96 -19.18 7.56
C ASN A 297 6.69 -18.37 7.32
N ARG A 298 5.70 -18.60 8.18
CA ARG A 298 4.36 -18.04 7.99
C ARG A 298 4.35 -16.51 8.02
N GLU A 299 5.25 -15.91 8.77
CA GLU A 299 5.41 -14.48 8.92
C GLU A 299 5.87 -13.79 7.63
N ASP A 300 6.66 -14.50 6.82
CA ASP A 300 7.21 -13.98 5.57
C ASP A 300 6.19 -13.96 4.43
N ILE A 301 5.16 -14.81 4.53
CA ILE A 301 4.16 -15.01 3.47
C ILE A 301 3.49 -13.70 3.09
N PHE A 302 3.08 -12.89 4.06
CA PHE A 302 2.44 -11.61 3.78
C PHE A 302 3.37 -10.64 3.06
N GLY A 303 4.62 -10.52 3.50
CA GLY A 303 5.62 -9.70 2.83
C GLY A 303 5.89 -10.15 1.39
N VAL A 304 5.99 -11.46 1.17
CA VAL A 304 6.16 -12.06 -0.16
C VAL A 304 4.94 -11.80 -1.06
N LEU A 305 3.71 -11.94 -0.55
CA LEU A 305 2.48 -11.63 -1.29
C LEU A 305 2.44 -10.15 -1.71
N MET A 306 2.82 -9.24 -0.82
CA MET A 306 2.90 -7.81 -1.14
C MET A 306 3.97 -7.54 -2.21
N GLY A 307 5.14 -8.16 -2.11
CA GLY A 307 6.18 -8.06 -3.14
C GLY A 307 5.73 -8.59 -4.50
N ILE A 308 5.03 -9.72 -4.55
CA ILE A 308 4.43 -10.28 -5.78
C ILE A 308 3.39 -9.31 -6.34
N SER A 309 2.55 -8.71 -5.47
CA SER A 309 1.54 -7.73 -5.88
C SER A 309 2.19 -6.53 -6.58
N PHE A 310 3.20 -5.93 -5.98
CA PHE A 310 3.90 -4.76 -6.56
C PHE A 310 4.73 -5.09 -7.79
N THR A 311 5.13 -6.34 -7.96
CA THR A 311 5.90 -6.77 -9.13
C THR A 311 4.99 -7.09 -10.32
N PHE A 312 3.88 -7.80 -10.12
CA PHE A 312 3.11 -8.42 -11.20
C PHE A 312 1.66 -7.94 -11.33
N LEU A 313 1.00 -7.45 -10.26
CA LEU A 313 -0.28 -6.78 -10.44
C LEU A 313 -0.03 -5.43 -11.09
N GLY A 314 -0.64 -5.20 -12.24
CA GLY A 314 -0.58 -3.91 -12.91
C GLY A 314 -1.26 -2.82 -12.08
N TYR A 315 -0.91 -1.58 -12.37
CA TYR A 315 -1.51 -0.41 -11.77
C TYR A 315 -1.19 -0.17 -10.28
N ASN A 316 0.06 -0.34 -9.96
CA ASN A 316 0.60 0.17 -8.71
C ASN A 316 1.34 1.48 -8.96
N HIS A 317 1.07 2.48 -8.17
CA HIS A 317 1.85 3.71 -8.16
C HIS A 317 3.08 3.57 -7.27
N VAL A 318 4.12 4.36 -7.55
CA VAL A 318 5.36 4.38 -6.75
C VAL A 318 5.06 4.57 -5.25
N TYR A 319 4.08 5.41 -4.91
CA TYR A 319 3.73 5.66 -3.51
C TYR A 319 3.03 4.47 -2.82
N ASP A 320 2.49 3.51 -3.57
CA ASP A 320 1.93 2.27 -3.01
C ASP A 320 3.00 1.38 -2.39
N TYR A 321 4.29 1.62 -2.70
CA TYR A 321 5.41 0.91 -2.07
C TYR A 321 5.51 1.07 -0.55
N VAL A 322 4.67 1.92 0.08
CA VAL A 322 4.45 1.86 1.53
C VAL A 322 4.03 0.45 1.99
N GLY A 323 3.42 -0.35 1.11
CA GLY A 323 3.03 -1.73 1.36
C GLY A 323 4.17 -2.75 1.31
N LEU A 324 5.40 -2.37 0.94
CA LEU A 324 6.56 -3.27 0.96
C LEU A 324 7.16 -3.49 2.36
N LEU A 325 6.68 -2.77 3.35
CA LEU A 325 7.21 -2.84 4.71
C LEU A 325 7.30 -4.26 5.29
N PRO A 326 6.31 -5.17 5.15
CA PRO A 326 6.42 -6.53 5.66
C PRO A 326 7.56 -7.31 4.99
N LEU A 327 7.77 -7.13 3.69
CA LEU A 327 8.89 -7.73 2.96
C LEU A 327 10.23 -7.23 3.49
N LEU A 328 10.34 -5.92 3.72
CA LEU A 328 11.55 -5.31 4.29
C LEU A 328 11.79 -5.73 5.74
N THR A 329 10.73 -5.93 6.51
CA THR A 329 10.83 -6.45 7.88
C THR A 329 11.35 -7.88 7.89
N SER A 330 10.83 -8.76 7.02
CA SER A 330 11.36 -10.11 6.84
C SER A 330 12.82 -10.10 6.42
N LEU A 331 13.19 -9.27 5.44
CA LEU A 331 14.56 -9.12 5.00
C LEU A 331 15.48 -8.70 6.16
N TRP A 332 15.07 -7.71 6.95
CA TRP A 332 15.82 -7.24 8.12
C TRP A 332 16.09 -8.35 9.11
N LEU A 333 15.09 -9.18 9.43
CA LEU A 333 15.26 -10.30 10.37
C LEU A 333 16.33 -11.31 9.91
N TYR A 334 16.44 -11.55 8.60
CA TYR A 334 17.45 -12.45 8.05
C TYR A 334 18.84 -11.80 7.90
N CYS A 335 18.87 -10.51 7.58
CA CYS A 335 20.12 -9.79 7.32
C CYS A 335 20.80 -9.28 8.60
N SER A 336 20.04 -8.97 9.65
CA SER A 336 20.59 -8.39 10.88
C SER A 336 21.65 -9.27 11.57
N ASN A 337 21.56 -10.57 11.41
CA ASN A 337 22.48 -11.55 11.97
C ASN A 337 23.70 -11.86 11.06
N ASN A 338 23.73 -11.34 9.83
CA ASN A 338 24.82 -11.59 8.89
C ASN A 338 25.27 -10.28 8.22
N ARG A 339 26.45 -9.78 8.65
CA ARG A 339 27.01 -8.51 8.18
C ARG A 339 27.12 -8.42 6.67
N ASN A 340 27.54 -9.48 5.99
CA ASN A 340 27.73 -9.47 4.54
C ASN A 340 26.37 -9.36 3.81
N THR A 341 25.37 -10.11 4.27
CA THR A 341 24.01 -10.04 3.74
C THR A 341 23.39 -8.67 3.98
N LEU A 342 23.61 -8.10 5.16
CA LEU A 342 23.14 -6.75 5.47
C LEU A 342 23.77 -5.72 4.54
N LEU A 343 25.10 -5.75 4.39
CA LEU A 343 25.83 -4.81 3.52
C LEU A 343 25.40 -4.92 2.05
N SER A 344 25.12 -6.14 1.55
CA SER A 344 24.65 -6.34 0.17
C SER A 344 23.20 -5.89 -0.04
N SER A 345 22.37 -5.87 1.00
CA SER A 345 20.98 -5.41 0.90
C SER A 345 20.81 -3.89 0.94
N ILE A 346 21.76 -3.15 1.54
CA ILE A 346 21.70 -1.69 1.68
C ILE A 346 21.54 -0.97 0.32
N PRO A 347 22.35 -1.26 -0.73
CA PRO A 347 22.18 -0.59 -2.02
C PRO A 347 20.81 -0.82 -2.65
N LEU A 348 20.25 -2.03 -2.50
CA LEU A 348 18.93 -2.38 -3.04
C LEU A 348 17.84 -1.59 -2.33
N VAL A 349 17.87 -1.54 -0.99
CA VAL A 349 16.91 -0.79 -0.19
C VAL A 349 17.05 0.72 -0.46
N PHE A 350 18.29 1.21 -0.58
CA PHE A 350 18.55 2.60 -0.92
C PHE A 350 17.96 2.97 -2.30
N LEU A 351 18.19 2.16 -3.33
CA LEU A 351 17.64 2.37 -4.67
C LEU A 351 16.10 2.38 -4.64
N LEU A 352 15.49 1.51 -3.83
CA LEU A 352 14.04 1.45 -3.66
C LEU A 352 13.46 2.74 -3.09
N PHE A 353 14.09 3.29 -2.05
CA PHE A 353 13.59 4.47 -1.33
C PHE A 353 14.11 5.81 -1.84
N LEU A 354 15.04 5.83 -2.76
CA LEU A 354 15.52 7.09 -3.33
C LEU A 354 14.37 7.83 -4.03
N PRO A 355 14.11 9.12 -3.74
CA PRO A 355 13.03 9.86 -4.39
C PRO A 355 13.16 9.84 -5.92
N SER A 356 12.05 9.63 -6.63
CA SER A 356 12.05 9.57 -8.11
C SER A 356 12.62 10.85 -8.75
N ARG A 357 12.47 11.99 -8.06
CA ARG A 357 13.03 13.26 -8.50
C ARG A 357 14.56 13.24 -8.67
N VAL A 358 15.26 12.46 -7.84
CA VAL A 358 16.73 12.30 -7.96
C VAL A 358 17.08 11.67 -9.30
N PHE A 359 16.37 10.62 -9.71
CA PHE A 359 16.60 9.96 -10.99
C PHE A 359 16.28 10.88 -12.18
N ILE A 360 15.25 11.72 -12.05
CA ILE A 360 14.88 12.69 -13.10
C ILE A 360 15.98 13.74 -13.27
N VAL A 361 16.44 14.36 -12.17
CA VAL A 361 17.47 15.40 -12.21
C VAL A 361 18.83 14.86 -12.70
N THR A 362 19.12 13.59 -12.42
CA THR A 362 20.36 12.93 -12.85
C THR A 362 20.28 12.27 -14.24
N ASN A 363 19.14 12.42 -14.95
CA ASN A 363 18.86 11.75 -16.23
C ASN A 363 18.96 10.21 -16.18
N LEU A 364 18.65 9.63 -15.02
CA LEU A 364 18.64 8.18 -14.78
C LEU A 364 17.20 7.66 -14.58
N GLU A 365 16.23 8.21 -15.30
CA GLU A 365 14.81 7.89 -15.14
C GLU A 365 14.49 6.40 -15.29
N PHE A 366 15.23 5.67 -16.11
CA PHE A 366 15.09 4.23 -16.26
C PHE A 366 15.19 3.46 -14.93
N LEU A 367 15.97 3.98 -13.95
CA LEU A 367 16.09 3.37 -12.63
C LEU A 367 14.79 3.41 -11.81
N ILE A 368 13.84 4.27 -12.16
CA ILE A 368 12.52 4.28 -11.53
C ILE A 368 11.80 2.94 -11.79
N HIS A 369 11.87 2.46 -13.02
CA HIS A 369 11.26 1.19 -13.43
C HIS A 369 12.04 -0.03 -12.92
N TRP A 370 13.37 0.10 -12.79
CA TRP A 370 14.24 -0.95 -12.23
C TRP A 370 13.96 -1.26 -10.76
N ARG A 371 13.28 -0.38 -10.04
CA ARG A 371 12.77 -0.68 -8.69
C ARG A 371 11.94 -1.96 -8.66
N THR A 372 11.22 -2.25 -9.73
CA THR A 372 10.46 -3.51 -9.87
C THR A 372 11.37 -4.74 -9.81
N ILE A 373 12.53 -4.68 -10.45
CA ILE A 373 13.53 -5.75 -10.39
C ILE A 373 14.08 -5.87 -8.96
N VAL A 374 14.33 -4.74 -8.29
CA VAL A 374 14.77 -4.74 -6.89
C VAL A 374 13.74 -5.43 -6.00
N VAL A 375 12.44 -5.10 -6.14
CA VAL A 375 11.38 -5.76 -5.38
C VAL A 375 11.37 -7.27 -5.64
N LEU A 376 11.50 -7.69 -6.91
CA LEU A 376 11.57 -9.10 -7.27
C LEU A 376 12.77 -9.80 -6.62
N MET A 377 13.96 -9.17 -6.64
CA MET A 377 15.15 -9.70 -5.97
C MET A 377 14.95 -9.85 -4.46
N LEU A 378 14.29 -8.87 -3.82
CA LEU A 378 13.96 -8.95 -2.40
C LEU A 378 12.97 -10.08 -2.09
N VAL A 379 11.96 -10.30 -2.95
CA VAL A 379 11.02 -11.42 -2.83
C VAL A 379 11.77 -12.76 -2.89
N ILE A 380 12.61 -12.94 -3.91
CA ILE A 380 13.42 -14.16 -4.09
C ILE A 380 14.34 -14.38 -2.88
N GLY A 381 14.99 -13.31 -2.42
CA GLY A 381 15.89 -13.36 -1.26
C GLY A 381 15.16 -13.80 0.02
N VAL A 382 14.02 -13.18 0.32
CA VAL A 382 13.22 -13.52 1.52
C VAL A 382 12.71 -14.96 1.43
N VAL A 383 12.23 -15.42 0.28
CA VAL A 383 11.78 -16.81 0.09
C VAL A 383 12.96 -17.78 0.32
N ALA A 384 14.12 -17.51 -0.27
CA ALA A 384 15.30 -18.38 -0.12
C ALA A 384 15.79 -18.44 1.35
N PHE A 385 15.86 -17.31 2.04
CA PHE A 385 16.25 -17.27 3.45
C PHE A 385 15.23 -17.98 4.35
N SER A 386 13.94 -17.76 4.11
CA SER A 386 12.86 -18.41 4.85
C SER A 386 12.90 -19.93 4.70
N MET A 387 13.09 -20.43 3.49
CA MET A 387 13.22 -21.86 3.22
C MET A 387 14.44 -22.48 3.93
N LYS A 388 15.59 -21.79 3.88
CA LYS A 388 16.83 -22.23 4.55
C LYS A 388 16.63 -22.29 6.07
N ALA A 389 16.07 -21.24 6.66
CA ALA A 389 15.81 -21.17 8.11
C ALA A 389 14.90 -22.31 8.56
N LYS A 390 13.81 -22.56 7.83
CA LYS A 390 12.84 -23.61 8.15
C LYS A 390 13.41 -25.03 7.98
N SER A 391 14.27 -25.25 7.00
CA SER A 391 14.95 -26.54 6.83
C SER A 391 15.91 -26.83 8.00
N SER A 392 16.66 -25.82 8.46
CA SER A 392 17.55 -25.95 9.62
C SER A 392 16.81 -26.29 10.92
N GLN A 393 15.66 -25.67 11.15
CA GLN A 393 14.82 -25.96 12.32
C GLN A 393 14.30 -27.41 12.32
N ARG A 394 13.87 -27.93 11.15
CA ARG A 394 13.42 -29.33 11.01
C ARG A 394 14.55 -30.33 11.30
N PHE A 395 15.75 -30.04 10.83
CA PHE A 395 16.89 -30.91 11.08
C PHE A 395 17.26 -30.99 12.56
N GLN A 396 17.22 -29.86 13.27
CA GLN A 396 17.45 -29.82 14.71
C GLN A 396 16.38 -30.58 15.51
N GLN A 397 15.10 -30.54 15.08
CA GLN A 397 14.02 -31.28 15.73
C GLN A 397 14.08 -32.79 15.49
N GLN A 398 14.71 -33.25 14.42
CA GLN A 398 14.90 -34.68 14.12
C GLN A 398 16.14 -35.27 14.81
N SER A 399 17.07 -34.43 15.20
CA SER A 399 18.32 -34.83 15.90
C SER A 399 18.24 -34.76 17.42
N ALA A 400 17.17 -34.18 17.97
CA ALA A 400 16.83 -34.14 19.39
C ALA A 400 15.82 -35.23 19.77
#